data_c012ffc3d4be4c3a2a1ac964dbbb32c3
#
_entry.id   c012ffc3d4be4c3a2a1ac964dbbb32c3
#
_cell.length_a   1.000
_cell.length_b   1.000
_cell.length_c   1.000
_cell.angle_alpha   90.00
_cell.angle_beta   90.00
_cell.angle_gamma   90.00
#
_symmetry.space_group_name_H-M   'P 1'
#
loop_
_entity.id
_entity.type
_entity.pdbx_description
1 polymer ?
#
loop_
_entity_poly.entity_id
_entity_poly.type
_entity_poly.pdbx_seq_one_letter_code
_entity_poly.pdbx_strand_id
1 'polypeptide(L)'
;MITDADTHHKYAINDFNLIPDYAVLEPSVTYGLPPQLTATTGMDALTHAIEAYIGRSTARQTRSAAVEAIQLIFDNLQNAYNNGNDKTARHHMLRASYLAGTAFTKSYVGYVHAVAHSLGGCYGIPHGLANSVLLPVILEAYGTAAHKKLARLARLTGISDSDLDAVAAGEFIRHIRNMNLSMNIPETLDGIRNEDIPKLARYADKEANPLYPVPVLWGPSKTEQMYHLVQEVNENDRSRNSEHPGKA
;
A
#
# COMPACT_ATOMS: atom_id res chain seq x y z
N MET A 1 -7.11 -13.49 4.83
CA MET A 1 -5.69 -13.90 4.72
C MET A 1 -5.42 -15.01 5.73
N ILE A 2 -4.71 -16.04 5.31
CA ILE A 2 -4.18 -17.13 6.18
C ILE A 2 -2.67 -17.18 5.99
N THR A 3 -1.94 -17.41 7.09
CA THR A 3 -0.50 -17.65 7.04
C THR A 3 -0.27 -19.13 7.27
N ASP A 4 0.41 -19.78 6.37
CA ASP A 4 0.87 -21.15 6.52
C ASP A 4 1.96 -21.21 7.60
N ALA A 5 1.80 -22.09 8.60
CA ALA A 5 2.68 -22.11 9.76
C ALA A 5 4.09 -22.61 9.45
N ASP A 6 4.25 -23.48 8.44
CA ASP A 6 5.53 -24.10 8.10
C ASP A 6 6.34 -23.25 7.11
N THR A 7 5.67 -22.66 6.12
CA THR A 7 6.32 -21.90 5.04
C THR A 7 6.37 -20.40 5.29
N HIS A 8 5.56 -19.89 6.23
CA HIS A 8 5.31 -18.48 6.49
C HIS A 8 4.73 -17.71 5.28
N HIS A 9 4.19 -18.45 4.30
CA HIS A 9 3.53 -17.85 3.14
C HIS A 9 2.12 -17.40 3.51
N LYS A 10 1.80 -16.14 3.21
CA LYS A 10 0.45 -15.58 3.33
C LYS A 10 -0.31 -15.71 2.01
N TYR A 11 -1.56 -16.13 2.08
CA TYR A 11 -2.45 -16.17 0.93
C TYR A 11 -3.88 -15.75 1.29
N ALA A 12 -4.56 -15.19 0.28
CA ALA A 12 -5.95 -14.75 0.42
C ALA A 12 -6.90 -15.96 0.26
N ILE A 13 -7.91 -16.01 1.11
CA ILE A 13 -9.10 -16.85 0.87
C ILE A 13 -10.17 -15.94 0.27
N ASN A 14 -10.62 -16.28 -0.92
CA ASN A 14 -11.66 -15.57 -1.65
C ASN A 14 -12.84 -16.52 -1.87
N ASP A 15 -13.96 -16.24 -1.20
CA ASP A 15 -15.20 -16.98 -1.37
C ASP A 15 -16.39 -16.02 -1.23
N PHE A 16 -17.37 -16.12 -2.13
CA PHE A 16 -18.56 -15.28 -2.08
C PHE A 16 -19.38 -15.46 -0.81
N ASN A 17 -19.33 -16.64 -0.18
CA ASN A 17 -19.99 -16.90 1.09
C ASN A 17 -19.39 -16.15 2.29
N LEU A 18 -18.20 -15.55 2.13
CA LEU A 18 -17.55 -14.74 3.15
C LEU A 18 -17.97 -13.26 3.08
N ILE A 19 -18.74 -12.85 2.07
CA ILE A 19 -19.22 -11.48 1.95
C ILE A 19 -20.39 -11.29 2.92
N PRO A 20 -20.30 -10.36 3.89
CA PRO A 20 -21.39 -10.12 4.84
C PRO A 20 -22.56 -9.40 4.18
N ASP A 21 -23.78 -9.65 4.64
CA ASP A 21 -24.97 -8.95 4.19
C ASP A 21 -25.03 -7.50 4.66
N TYR A 22 -24.43 -7.21 5.82
CA TYR A 22 -24.43 -5.89 6.46
C TYR A 22 -23.05 -5.54 7.00
N ALA A 23 -22.69 -4.26 6.90
CA ALA A 23 -21.55 -3.67 7.57
C ALA A 23 -22.04 -2.57 8.53
N VAL A 24 -21.80 -2.73 9.83
CA VAL A 24 -22.14 -1.73 10.85
C VAL A 24 -20.92 -0.87 11.11
N LEU A 25 -21.03 0.43 10.80
CA LEU A 25 -19.94 1.39 10.94
C LEU A 25 -20.14 2.19 12.24
N GLU A 26 -19.54 1.73 13.32
CA GLU A 26 -19.62 2.37 14.64
C GLU A 26 -18.26 3.01 15.01
N PRO A 27 -18.09 4.32 14.87
CA PRO A 27 -16.81 5.00 15.05
C PRO A 27 -16.25 4.92 16.47
N SER A 28 -17.11 4.79 17.49
CA SER A 28 -16.68 4.81 18.89
C SER A 28 -15.71 3.67 19.24
N VAL A 29 -15.79 2.53 18.53
CA VAL A 29 -14.86 1.41 18.72
C VAL A 29 -13.44 1.73 18.24
N THR A 30 -13.26 2.82 17.49
CA THR A 30 -11.95 3.26 16.98
C THR A 30 -11.30 4.36 17.82
N TYR A 31 -11.99 4.96 18.80
CA TYR A 31 -11.45 6.11 19.56
C TYR A 31 -10.23 5.77 20.41
N GLY A 32 -10.10 4.51 20.84
CA GLY A 32 -8.94 4.03 21.60
C GLY A 32 -7.73 3.62 20.76
N LEU A 33 -7.77 3.74 19.44
CA LEU A 33 -6.64 3.35 18.59
C LEU A 33 -5.45 4.30 18.80
N PRO A 34 -4.24 3.76 19.04
CA PRO A 34 -3.02 4.55 19.12
C PRO A 34 -2.77 5.33 17.82
N PRO A 35 -2.11 6.52 17.88
CA PRO A 35 -1.80 7.32 16.69
C PRO A 35 -1.09 6.52 15.59
N GLN A 36 -0.07 5.72 15.94
CA GLN A 36 0.68 4.92 14.98
C GLN A 36 -0.19 3.87 14.28
N LEU A 37 -1.10 3.22 15.01
CA LEU A 37 -2.04 2.27 14.41
C LEU A 37 -3.06 2.99 13.53
N THR A 38 -3.55 4.17 13.96
CA THR A 38 -4.42 5.02 13.14
C THR A 38 -3.76 5.38 11.82
N ALA A 39 -2.48 5.82 11.84
CA ALA A 39 -1.73 6.17 10.66
C ALA A 39 -1.59 4.99 9.70
N THR A 40 -1.05 3.87 10.19
CA THR A 40 -0.73 2.73 9.34
C THR A 40 -1.98 2.02 8.78
N THR A 41 -3.07 1.92 9.55
CA THR A 41 -4.33 1.35 9.04
C THR A 41 -5.06 2.30 8.09
N GLY A 42 -4.94 3.61 8.30
CA GLY A 42 -5.46 4.63 7.37
C GLY A 42 -4.72 4.62 6.04
N MET A 43 -3.40 4.51 6.06
CA MET A 43 -2.58 4.37 4.86
C MET A 43 -2.80 3.02 4.15
N ASP A 44 -3.13 1.96 4.88
CA ASP A 44 -3.55 0.69 4.31
C ASP A 44 -4.88 0.83 3.54
N ALA A 45 -5.87 1.49 4.11
CA ALA A 45 -7.12 1.82 3.42
C ALA A 45 -6.87 2.69 2.17
N LEU A 46 -5.93 3.64 2.22
CA LEU A 46 -5.50 4.43 1.07
C LEU A 46 -4.90 3.53 -0.02
N THR A 47 -4.05 2.60 0.37
CA THR A 47 -3.43 1.63 -0.54
C THR A 47 -4.48 0.78 -1.25
N HIS A 48 -5.45 0.23 -0.52
CA HIS A 48 -6.58 -0.50 -1.09
C HIS A 48 -7.33 0.31 -2.15
N ALA A 49 -7.67 1.57 -1.83
CA ALA A 49 -8.41 2.45 -2.74
C ALA A 49 -7.61 2.78 -4.01
N ILE A 50 -6.31 3.10 -3.86
CA ILE A 50 -5.44 3.44 -4.99
C ILE A 50 -5.23 2.22 -5.89
N GLU A 51 -4.86 1.07 -5.35
CA GLU A 51 -4.64 -0.14 -6.15
C GLU A 51 -5.90 -0.59 -6.87
N ALA A 52 -7.07 -0.53 -6.20
CA ALA A 52 -8.37 -0.78 -6.83
C ALA A 52 -8.65 0.17 -7.98
N TYR A 53 -8.25 1.44 -7.88
CA TYR A 53 -8.48 2.45 -8.92
C TYR A 53 -7.53 2.30 -10.11
N ILE A 54 -6.24 2.08 -9.86
CA ILE A 54 -5.24 2.01 -10.93
C ILE A 54 -5.20 0.67 -11.64
N GLY A 55 -5.78 -0.37 -11.06
CA GLY A 55 -5.89 -1.71 -11.66
C GLY A 55 -6.55 -1.68 -13.04
N ARG A 56 -6.27 -2.70 -13.87
CA ARG A 56 -6.84 -2.83 -15.22
C ARG A 56 -8.30 -3.29 -15.23
N SER A 57 -8.74 -4.03 -14.21
CA SER A 57 -10.09 -4.56 -14.04
C SER A 57 -10.90 -3.72 -13.06
N THR A 58 -11.19 -2.47 -13.39
CA THR A 58 -11.93 -1.56 -12.51
C THR A 58 -13.22 -1.07 -13.15
N ALA A 59 -14.35 -1.28 -12.48
CA ALA A 59 -15.67 -0.80 -12.91
C ALA A 59 -15.90 0.67 -12.50
N ARG A 60 -16.97 1.29 -13.05
CA ARG A 60 -17.34 2.67 -12.69
C ARG A 60 -17.62 2.81 -11.18
N GLN A 61 -18.35 1.86 -10.60
CA GLN A 61 -18.67 1.86 -9.16
C GLN A 61 -17.42 1.74 -8.30
N THR A 62 -16.49 0.82 -8.67
CA THR A 62 -15.21 0.67 -8.00
C THR A 62 -14.43 1.98 -7.99
N ARG A 63 -14.31 2.64 -9.16
CA ARG A 63 -13.61 3.93 -9.25
C ARG A 63 -14.26 5.03 -8.43
N SER A 64 -15.59 5.09 -8.39
CA SER A 64 -16.30 6.08 -7.58
C SER A 64 -16.05 5.88 -6.10
N ALA A 65 -16.15 4.64 -5.61
CA ALA A 65 -15.89 4.31 -4.21
C ALA A 65 -14.42 4.57 -3.82
N ALA A 66 -13.48 4.22 -4.71
CA ALA A 66 -12.06 4.46 -4.48
C ALA A 66 -11.72 5.96 -4.39
N VAL A 67 -12.26 6.78 -5.29
CA VAL A 67 -12.03 8.25 -5.26
C VAL A 67 -12.61 8.85 -3.98
N GLU A 68 -13.82 8.47 -3.59
CA GLU A 68 -14.45 8.95 -2.35
C GLU A 68 -13.64 8.52 -1.12
N ALA A 69 -13.14 7.27 -1.09
CA ALA A 69 -12.28 6.79 0.00
C ALA A 69 -10.99 7.61 0.09
N ILE A 70 -10.30 7.84 -1.03
CA ILE A 70 -9.05 8.62 -1.08
C ILE A 70 -9.29 10.04 -0.57
N GLN A 71 -10.37 10.71 -1.02
CA GLN A 71 -10.69 12.06 -0.57
C GLN A 71 -10.93 12.11 0.94
N LEU A 72 -11.75 11.19 1.47
CA LEU A 72 -12.03 11.11 2.90
C LEU A 72 -10.74 10.89 3.72
N ILE A 73 -9.82 10.07 3.23
CA ILE A 73 -8.54 9.80 3.89
C ILE A 73 -7.67 11.05 3.88
N PHE A 74 -7.51 11.72 2.75
CA PHE A 74 -6.72 12.95 2.64
C PHE A 74 -7.23 14.05 3.56
N ASP A 75 -8.54 14.20 3.67
CA ASP A 75 -9.16 15.24 4.48
C ASP A 75 -9.14 14.94 5.99
N ASN A 76 -9.05 13.66 6.41
CA ASN A 76 -9.35 13.29 7.79
C ASN A 76 -8.25 12.47 8.50
N LEU A 77 -7.37 11.76 7.79
CA LEU A 77 -6.41 10.86 8.44
C LEU A 77 -5.45 11.60 9.39
N GLN A 78 -4.92 12.75 8.96
CA GLN A 78 -4.03 13.55 9.80
C GLN A 78 -4.74 14.05 11.09
N ASN A 79 -6.02 14.43 10.98
CA ASN A 79 -6.82 14.84 12.13
C ASN A 79 -7.07 13.68 13.09
N ALA A 80 -7.43 12.50 12.55
CA ALA A 80 -7.62 11.30 13.35
C ALA A 80 -6.32 10.82 14.03
N TYR A 81 -5.17 11.01 13.38
CA TYR A 81 -3.84 10.73 13.94
C TYR A 81 -3.49 11.69 15.08
N ASN A 82 -3.70 12.99 14.88
CA ASN A 82 -3.37 14.02 15.87
C ASN A 82 -4.32 13.99 17.07
N ASN A 83 -5.60 13.68 16.85
CA ASN A 83 -6.63 13.61 17.86
C ASN A 83 -7.53 12.39 17.66
N GLY A 84 -7.17 11.29 18.34
CA GLY A 84 -7.92 10.04 18.28
C GLY A 84 -9.38 10.13 18.74
N ASN A 85 -9.77 11.19 19.46
CA ASN A 85 -11.14 11.44 19.93
C ASN A 85 -11.95 12.35 18.99
N ASP A 86 -11.39 12.80 17.87
CA ASP A 86 -12.15 13.53 16.85
C ASP A 86 -13.18 12.61 16.21
N LYS A 87 -14.44 12.76 16.66
CA LYS A 87 -15.56 11.90 16.23
C LYS A 87 -15.83 12.01 14.75
N THR A 88 -15.67 13.20 14.17
CA THR A 88 -15.91 13.45 12.74
C THR A 88 -14.83 12.77 11.89
N ALA A 89 -13.57 12.97 12.24
CA ALA A 89 -12.46 12.33 11.56
C ALA A 89 -12.53 10.80 11.65
N ARG A 90 -12.82 10.24 12.83
CA ARG A 90 -13.00 8.78 13.01
C ARG A 90 -14.15 8.22 12.18
N HIS A 91 -15.30 8.91 12.14
CA HIS A 91 -16.42 8.51 11.29
C HIS A 91 -16.05 8.50 9.81
N HIS A 92 -15.38 9.55 9.33
CA HIS A 92 -14.93 9.63 7.95
C HIS A 92 -13.89 8.56 7.61
N MET A 93 -12.94 8.29 8.51
CA MET A 93 -11.94 7.23 8.31
C MET A 93 -12.56 5.84 8.27
N LEU A 94 -13.55 5.55 9.12
CA LEU A 94 -14.26 4.27 9.10
C LEU A 94 -15.07 4.10 7.81
N ARG A 95 -15.74 5.17 7.36
CA ARG A 95 -16.43 5.20 6.06
C ARG A 95 -15.45 5.01 4.90
N ALA A 96 -14.29 5.67 4.93
CA ALA A 96 -13.25 5.52 3.90
C ALA A 96 -12.74 4.07 3.81
N SER A 97 -12.49 3.44 4.96
CA SER A 97 -12.08 2.02 5.02
C SER A 97 -13.15 1.09 4.39
N TYR A 98 -14.42 1.32 4.69
CA TYR A 98 -15.53 0.58 4.08
C TYR A 98 -15.59 0.77 2.56
N LEU A 99 -15.45 1.99 2.07
CA LEU A 99 -15.46 2.30 0.63
C LEU A 99 -14.25 1.68 -0.09
N ALA A 100 -13.07 1.76 0.50
CA ALA A 100 -11.86 1.11 0.00
C ALA A 100 -12.05 -0.42 -0.06
N GLY A 101 -12.63 -1.01 0.99
CA GLY A 101 -13.02 -2.42 1.05
C GLY A 101 -13.97 -2.82 -0.07
N THR A 102 -15.02 -2.01 -0.29
CA THR A 102 -15.98 -2.21 -1.40
C THR A 102 -15.32 -2.11 -2.77
N ALA A 103 -14.34 -1.23 -2.93
CA ALA A 103 -13.61 -1.06 -4.18
C ALA A 103 -12.73 -2.28 -4.49
N PHE A 104 -11.83 -2.68 -3.57
CA PHE A 104 -10.88 -3.75 -3.84
C PHE A 104 -11.53 -5.15 -3.89
N THR A 105 -12.62 -5.39 -3.17
CA THR A 105 -13.35 -6.66 -3.25
C THR A 105 -13.77 -7.02 -4.68
N LYS A 106 -14.00 -6.00 -5.52
CA LYS A 106 -14.42 -6.18 -6.93
C LYS A 106 -13.29 -6.07 -7.94
N SER A 107 -12.15 -5.50 -7.55
CA SER A 107 -11.05 -5.17 -8.48
C SER A 107 -9.70 -5.72 -8.05
N TYR A 108 -9.66 -6.45 -6.95
CA TYR A 108 -8.43 -6.93 -6.33
C TYR A 108 -7.50 -5.78 -5.88
N VAL A 109 -6.33 -6.16 -5.39
CA VAL A 109 -5.23 -5.29 -4.98
C VAL A 109 -4.09 -5.37 -6.02
N GLY A 110 -2.88 -4.97 -5.67
CA GLY A 110 -1.75 -4.98 -6.58
C GLY A 110 -0.43 -5.39 -5.92
N TYR A 111 0.70 -4.94 -6.49
CA TYR A 111 2.02 -5.31 -5.99
C TYR A 111 2.36 -4.73 -4.61
N VAL A 112 1.73 -3.63 -4.19
CA VAL A 112 1.95 -3.13 -2.82
C VAL A 112 1.56 -4.20 -1.81
N HIS A 113 0.36 -4.75 -1.95
CA HIS A 113 -0.12 -5.82 -1.07
C HIS A 113 0.67 -7.12 -1.22
N ALA A 114 0.97 -7.55 -2.46
CA ALA A 114 1.71 -8.78 -2.68
C ALA A 114 3.10 -8.76 -2.03
N VAL A 115 3.81 -7.64 -2.12
CA VAL A 115 5.11 -7.43 -1.47
C VAL A 115 4.96 -7.34 0.05
N ALA A 116 3.97 -6.58 0.54
CA ALA A 116 3.70 -6.44 1.98
C ALA A 116 3.33 -7.78 2.66
N HIS A 117 2.57 -8.63 1.98
CA HIS A 117 2.17 -9.94 2.50
C HIS A 117 3.36 -10.85 2.75
N SER A 118 4.32 -10.88 1.83
CA SER A 118 5.54 -11.68 1.99
C SER A 118 6.39 -11.19 3.15
N LEU A 119 6.52 -9.86 3.34
CA LEU A 119 7.22 -9.24 4.47
C LEU A 119 6.51 -9.56 5.80
N GLY A 120 5.18 -9.41 5.83
CA GLY A 120 4.38 -9.74 7.00
C GLY A 120 4.44 -11.22 7.36
N GLY A 121 4.51 -12.13 6.37
CA GLY A 121 4.62 -13.56 6.58
C GLY A 121 5.99 -13.98 7.14
N CYS A 122 7.08 -13.47 6.54
CA CYS A 122 8.44 -13.86 6.90
C CYS A 122 8.98 -13.17 8.15
N TYR A 123 8.64 -11.89 8.35
CA TYR A 123 9.26 -11.08 9.42
C TYR A 123 8.27 -10.56 10.46
N GLY A 124 6.96 -10.82 10.28
CA GLY A 124 5.94 -10.27 11.18
C GLY A 124 5.80 -8.75 11.09
N ILE A 125 6.31 -8.11 10.04
CA ILE A 125 6.17 -6.66 9.83
C ILE A 125 4.67 -6.32 9.79
N PRO A 126 4.20 -5.33 10.59
CA PRO A 126 2.80 -4.94 10.60
C PRO A 126 2.32 -4.58 9.19
N HIS A 127 1.20 -5.15 8.77
CA HIS A 127 0.69 -5.06 7.41
C HIS A 127 0.52 -3.61 6.92
N GLY A 128 -0.16 -2.79 7.72
CA GLY A 128 -0.36 -1.38 7.36
C GLY A 128 0.94 -0.58 7.29
N LEU A 129 1.95 -0.91 8.11
CA LEU A 129 3.27 -0.29 8.02
C LEU A 129 3.96 -0.66 6.71
N ALA A 130 3.98 -1.96 6.35
CA ALA A 130 4.57 -2.41 5.10
C ALA A 130 3.90 -1.75 3.88
N ASN A 131 2.55 -1.71 3.85
CA ASN A 131 1.81 -1.04 2.79
C ASN A 131 2.12 0.46 2.71
N SER A 132 2.21 1.16 3.85
CA SER A 132 2.51 2.59 3.89
C SER A 132 3.86 2.95 3.28
N VAL A 133 4.89 2.16 3.60
CA VAL A 133 6.26 2.35 3.09
C VAL A 133 6.35 1.98 1.60
N LEU A 134 5.75 0.87 1.22
CA LEU A 134 5.78 0.36 -0.15
C LEU A 134 4.97 1.18 -1.14
N LEU A 135 3.85 1.78 -0.71
CA LEU A 135 2.92 2.45 -1.61
C LEU A 135 3.60 3.48 -2.51
N PRO A 136 4.27 4.53 -2.01
CA PRO A 136 4.89 5.53 -2.89
C PRO A 136 6.00 4.94 -3.78
N VAL A 137 6.75 3.95 -3.29
CA VAL A 137 7.84 3.30 -4.03
C VAL A 137 7.29 2.51 -5.23
N ILE A 138 6.25 1.73 -5.02
CA ILE A 138 5.65 0.91 -6.09
C ILE A 138 4.88 1.77 -7.09
N LEU A 139 4.18 2.82 -6.64
CA LEU A 139 3.53 3.76 -7.55
C LEU A 139 4.53 4.43 -8.48
N GLU A 140 5.70 4.83 -7.96
CA GLU A 140 6.79 5.41 -8.74
C GLU A 140 7.37 4.38 -9.73
N ALA A 141 7.57 3.13 -9.28
CA ALA A 141 8.09 2.04 -10.10
C ALA A 141 7.18 1.61 -11.25
N TYR A 142 5.87 1.84 -11.17
CA TYR A 142 4.95 1.65 -12.29
C TYR A 142 5.21 2.63 -13.44
N GLY A 143 5.78 3.80 -13.17
CA GLY A 143 6.13 4.81 -14.16
C GLY A 143 4.96 5.18 -15.07
N THR A 144 5.22 5.27 -16.36
CA THR A 144 4.22 5.70 -17.38
C THR A 144 2.98 4.81 -17.42
N ALA A 145 3.05 3.55 -16.98
CA ALA A 145 1.91 2.63 -16.95
C ALA A 145 0.80 3.10 -15.99
N ALA A 146 1.17 3.85 -14.93
CA ALA A 146 0.21 4.36 -13.94
C ALA A 146 -0.05 5.87 -14.07
N HIS A 147 0.79 6.66 -14.78
CA HIS A 147 0.73 8.12 -14.79
C HIS A 147 -0.67 8.66 -15.07
N LYS A 148 -1.33 8.19 -16.14
CA LYS A 148 -2.67 8.69 -16.52
C LYS A 148 -3.71 8.51 -15.42
N LYS A 149 -3.69 7.37 -14.71
CA LYS A 149 -4.67 7.09 -13.66
C LYS A 149 -4.33 7.84 -12.37
N LEU A 150 -3.05 7.93 -12.01
CA LEU A 150 -2.58 8.70 -10.86
C LEU A 150 -2.81 10.20 -11.05
N ALA A 151 -2.53 10.74 -12.24
CA ALA A 151 -2.83 12.12 -12.59
C ALA A 151 -4.31 12.46 -12.46
N ARG A 152 -5.16 11.54 -12.93
CA ARG A 152 -6.61 11.71 -12.75
C ARG A 152 -7.02 11.70 -11.27
N LEU A 153 -6.43 10.85 -10.44
CA LEU A 153 -6.64 10.90 -8.98
C LEU A 153 -6.19 12.22 -8.41
N ALA A 154 -4.99 12.69 -8.76
CA ALA A 154 -4.45 13.97 -8.30
C ALA A 154 -5.41 15.14 -8.58
N ARG A 155 -5.95 15.19 -9.79
CA ARG A 155 -6.91 16.25 -10.18
C ARG A 155 -8.26 16.10 -9.46
N LEU A 156 -8.78 14.87 -9.33
CA LEU A 156 -10.06 14.62 -8.66
C LEU A 156 -10.00 14.92 -7.15
N THR A 157 -8.83 14.80 -6.55
CA THR A 157 -8.61 15.04 -5.11
C THR A 157 -8.00 16.43 -4.81
N GLY A 158 -7.86 17.28 -5.83
CA GLY A 158 -7.36 18.63 -5.66
C GLY A 158 -5.85 18.73 -5.34
N ILE A 159 -5.09 17.65 -5.54
CA ILE A 159 -3.65 17.62 -5.27
C ILE A 159 -2.85 18.30 -6.40
N SER A 160 -3.37 18.31 -7.62
CA SER A 160 -2.69 18.88 -8.78
C SER A 160 -3.67 19.46 -9.79
N ASP A 161 -3.32 20.61 -10.33
CA ASP A 161 -4.02 21.25 -11.46
C ASP A 161 -3.25 21.08 -12.78
N SER A 162 -2.12 20.37 -12.78
CA SER A 162 -1.27 20.20 -13.96
C SER A 162 -1.96 19.38 -15.05
N ASP A 163 -1.92 19.86 -16.28
CA ASP A 163 -2.37 19.15 -17.48
C ASP A 163 -1.41 18.02 -17.88
N LEU A 164 -0.17 18.05 -17.42
CA LEU A 164 0.84 17.03 -17.70
C LEU A 164 0.68 15.84 -16.75
N ASP A 165 0.30 14.69 -17.29
CA ASP A 165 0.04 13.47 -16.49
C ASP A 165 1.25 13.04 -15.65
N ALA A 166 2.48 13.17 -16.16
CA ALA A 166 3.67 12.81 -15.40
C ALA A 166 3.88 13.73 -14.18
N VAL A 167 3.60 15.04 -14.33
CA VAL A 167 3.71 16.02 -13.25
C VAL A 167 2.65 15.75 -12.19
N ALA A 168 1.38 15.68 -12.60
CA ALA A 168 0.28 15.43 -11.67
C ALA A 168 0.43 14.09 -10.92
N ALA A 169 0.88 13.03 -11.59
CA ALA A 169 1.18 11.75 -10.95
C ALA A 169 2.32 11.86 -9.92
N GLY A 170 3.38 12.59 -10.25
CA GLY A 170 4.49 12.85 -9.33
C GLY A 170 4.07 13.66 -8.11
N GLU A 171 3.18 14.64 -8.27
CA GLU A 171 2.60 15.42 -7.17
C GLU A 171 1.73 14.56 -6.25
N PHE A 172 0.94 13.65 -6.81
CA PHE A 172 0.15 12.69 -6.05
C PHE A 172 1.02 11.75 -5.20
N ILE A 173 2.08 11.19 -5.79
CA ILE A 173 3.01 10.32 -5.06
C ILE A 173 3.73 11.10 -3.96
N ARG A 174 4.15 12.32 -4.24
CA ARG A 174 4.79 13.22 -3.26
C ARG A 174 3.86 13.54 -2.09
N HIS A 175 2.58 13.77 -2.37
CA HIS A 175 1.57 13.97 -1.32
C HIS A 175 1.50 12.77 -0.37
N ILE A 176 1.49 11.54 -0.89
CA ILE A 176 1.52 10.31 -0.09
C ILE A 176 2.79 10.22 0.77
N ARG A 177 3.97 10.54 0.22
CA ARG A 177 5.22 10.59 0.99
C ARG A 177 5.15 11.61 2.13
N ASN A 178 4.61 12.79 1.86
CA ASN A 178 4.44 13.84 2.86
C ASN A 178 3.47 13.40 3.98
N MET A 179 2.41 12.69 3.66
CA MET A 179 1.52 12.11 4.67
C MET A 179 2.26 11.10 5.55
N ASN A 180 3.04 10.20 4.98
CA ASN A 180 3.87 9.26 5.74
C ASN A 180 4.79 10.01 6.72
N LEU A 181 5.52 10.99 6.23
CA LEU A 181 6.44 11.80 7.06
C LEU A 181 5.72 12.53 8.19
N SER A 182 4.56 13.15 7.92
CA SER A 182 3.78 13.90 8.92
C SER A 182 3.21 13.02 10.03
N MET A 183 3.08 11.73 9.78
CA MET A 183 2.60 10.73 10.75
C MET A 183 3.72 9.82 11.29
N ASN A 184 4.98 10.20 11.12
CA ASN A 184 6.15 9.44 11.58
C ASN A 184 6.22 8.00 11.06
N ILE A 185 5.72 7.76 9.84
CA ILE A 185 5.91 6.48 9.14
C ILE A 185 7.30 6.52 8.49
N PRO A 186 8.18 5.52 8.74
CA PRO A 186 9.53 5.51 8.19
C PRO A 186 9.54 5.34 6.66
N GLU A 187 10.63 5.73 6.02
CA GLU A 187 10.83 5.54 4.57
C GLU A 187 11.31 4.13 4.22
N THR A 188 11.88 3.42 5.19
CA THR A 188 12.43 2.07 5.04
C THR A 188 11.91 1.14 6.14
N LEU A 189 12.07 -0.15 5.93
CA LEU A 189 11.69 -1.21 6.84
C LEU A 189 12.94 -1.92 7.35
N ASP A 190 13.02 -2.08 8.67
CA ASP A 190 14.11 -2.77 9.34
C ASP A 190 13.99 -4.31 9.23
N GLY A 191 15.14 -5.00 9.35
CA GLY A 191 15.21 -6.45 9.48
C GLY A 191 15.07 -7.27 8.20
N ILE A 192 14.91 -6.65 7.03
CA ILE A 192 14.87 -7.35 5.74
C ILE A 192 16.30 -7.84 5.40
N ARG A 193 16.47 -9.14 5.15
CA ARG A 193 17.78 -9.74 4.82
C ARG A 193 17.91 -9.97 3.33
N ASN A 194 19.06 -9.63 2.76
CA ASN A 194 19.36 -9.79 1.33
C ASN A 194 19.17 -11.24 0.83
N GLU A 195 19.52 -12.21 1.65
CA GLU A 195 19.42 -13.65 1.34
C GLU A 195 17.98 -14.13 1.17
N ASP A 196 17.00 -13.46 1.81
CA ASP A 196 15.60 -13.83 1.73
C ASP A 196 14.86 -13.17 0.54
N ILE A 197 15.37 -12.05 0.01
CA ILE A 197 14.72 -11.27 -1.04
C ILE A 197 14.30 -12.11 -2.25
N PRO A 198 15.13 -13.04 -2.79
CA PRO A 198 14.69 -13.87 -3.91
C PRO A 198 13.51 -14.80 -3.57
N LYS A 199 13.40 -15.24 -2.31
CA LYS A 199 12.26 -16.05 -1.83
C LYS A 199 11.01 -15.17 -1.69
N LEU A 200 11.14 -14.00 -1.08
CA LEU A 200 10.06 -13.04 -0.90
C LEU A 200 9.47 -12.62 -2.25
N ALA A 201 10.33 -12.30 -3.22
CA ALA A 201 9.91 -11.92 -4.56
C ALA A 201 9.13 -13.02 -5.28
N ARG A 202 9.54 -14.29 -5.12
CA ARG A 202 8.75 -15.42 -5.65
C ARG A 202 7.39 -15.57 -4.99
N TYR A 203 7.26 -15.28 -3.71
CA TYR A 203 5.97 -15.29 -3.02
C TYR A 203 5.05 -14.19 -3.55
N ALA A 204 5.56 -12.96 -3.65
CA ALA A 204 4.81 -11.82 -4.19
C ALA A 204 4.42 -12.03 -5.67
N ASP A 205 5.32 -12.58 -6.48
CA ASP A 205 5.04 -12.92 -7.88
C ASP A 205 3.93 -13.97 -8.00
N LYS A 206 4.02 -15.06 -7.24
CA LYS A 206 3.03 -16.13 -7.23
C LYS A 206 1.65 -15.65 -6.75
N GLU A 207 1.61 -14.72 -5.81
CA GLU A 207 0.36 -14.13 -5.34
C GLU A 207 -0.26 -13.20 -6.37
N ALA A 208 0.55 -12.29 -6.92
CA ALA A 208 0.06 -11.26 -7.82
C ALA A 208 -0.26 -11.78 -9.22
N ASN A 209 0.54 -12.70 -9.74
CA ASN A 209 0.46 -13.12 -11.13
C ASN A 209 -0.16 -14.51 -11.33
N PRO A 210 -1.15 -14.66 -12.20
CA PRO A 210 -1.77 -13.63 -13.05
C PRO A 210 -3.02 -12.97 -12.43
N LEU A 211 -3.26 -13.15 -11.14
CA LEU A 211 -4.55 -12.85 -10.50
C LEU A 211 -4.83 -11.33 -10.38
N TYR A 212 -3.81 -10.54 -9.98
CA TYR A 212 -4.00 -9.12 -9.73
C TYR A 212 -3.98 -8.30 -11.02
N PRO A 213 -4.96 -7.42 -11.25
CA PRO A 213 -5.05 -6.63 -12.48
C PRO A 213 -4.15 -5.38 -12.42
N VAL A 214 -2.88 -5.59 -12.16
CA VAL A 214 -1.87 -4.51 -12.02
C VAL A 214 -1.70 -3.68 -13.29
N PRO A 215 -1.26 -2.40 -13.20
CA PRO A 215 -1.03 -1.54 -14.36
C PRO A 215 -0.08 -2.14 -15.40
N VAL A 216 0.98 -2.79 -14.93
CA VAL A 216 1.98 -3.50 -15.75
C VAL A 216 2.43 -4.76 -15.02
N LEU A 217 2.61 -5.85 -15.76
CA LEU A 217 3.09 -7.11 -15.19
C LEU A 217 4.59 -7.03 -14.94
N TRP A 218 5.00 -7.41 -13.73
CA TRP A 218 6.39 -7.58 -13.33
C TRP A 218 6.71 -9.06 -13.14
N GLY A 219 7.94 -9.44 -13.42
CA GLY A 219 8.49 -10.72 -12.97
C GLY A 219 9.24 -10.57 -11.64
N PRO A 220 9.75 -11.69 -11.08
CA PRO A 220 10.43 -11.72 -9.78
C PRO A 220 11.57 -10.70 -9.66
N SER A 221 12.40 -10.54 -10.69
CA SER A 221 13.53 -9.60 -10.67
C SER A 221 13.10 -8.14 -10.47
N LYS A 222 11.96 -7.72 -11.03
CA LYS A 222 11.44 -6.35 -10.78
C LYS A 222 10.87 -6.24 -9.38
N THR A 223 10.27 -7.31 -8.88
CA THR A 223 9.76 -7.36 -7.51
C THR A 223 10.89 -7.34 -6.49
N GLU A 224 12.03 -8.04 -6.74
CA GLU A 224 13.23 -7.99 -5.90
C GLU A 224 13.73 -6.55 -5.69
N GLN A 225 13.73 -5.73 -6.75
CA GLN A 225 14.13 -4.33 -6.65
C GLN A 225 13.28 -3.54 -5.64
N MET A 226 12.00 -3.88 -5.47
CA MET A 226 11.13 -3.19 -4.51
C MET A 226 11.55 -3.44 -3.07
N TYR A 227 11.99 -4.67 -2.74
CA TYR A 227 12.51 -4.97 -1.41
C TYR A 227 13.80 -4.21 -1.12
N HIS A 228 14.72 -4.16 -2.08
CA HIS A 228 15.96 -3.39 -1.92
C HIS A 228 15.73 -1.88 -1.73
N LEU A 229 14.67 -1.32 -2.36
CA LEU A 229 14.34 0.11 -2.21
C LEU A 229 13.75 0.47 -0.84
N VAL A 230 13.13 -0.50 -0.16
CA VAL A 230 12.51 -0.27 1.16
C VAL A 230 13.29 -0.90 2.31
N GLN A 231 14.37 -1.61 2.02
CA GLN A 231 15.27 -2.20 3.02
C GLN A 231 16.10 -1.12 3.70
N GLU A 232 16.16 -1.12 5.03
CA GLU A 232 17.14 -0.31 5.74
C GLU A 232 18.55 -0.90 5.55
N VAL A 233 19.44 -0.09 4.99
CA VAL A 233 20.82 -0.52 4.73
C VAL A 233 21.64 -0.32 6.01
N ASN A 234 21.90 -1.39 6.75
CA ASN A 234 22.80 -1.37 7.88
C ASN A 234 24.24 -1.04 7.43
N GLU A 235 24.93 -0.12 8.12
CA GLU A 235 26.31 0.28 7.81
C GLU A 235 27.30 -0.90 7.79
N ASN A 236 27.00 -1.97 8.52
CA ASN A 236 27.79 -3.21 8.51
C ASN A 236 27.75 -3.97 7.18
N ASP A 237 26.75 -3.78 6.35
CA ASP A 237 26.67 -4.39 5.01
C ASP A 237 27.47 -3.59 3.96
N ARG A 238 27.69 -2.30 4.20
CA ARG A 238 28.54 -1.46 3.34
C ARG A 238 30.01 -1.86 3.43
N SER A 239 30.48 -2.31 4.59
CA SER A 239 31.85 -2.75 4.80
C SER A 239 32.19 -4.09 4.11
N ARG A 240 31.22 -5.00 3.99
CA ARG A 240 31.44 -6.31 3.31
C ARG A 240 31.51 -6.21 1.80
N ASN A 241 30.79 -5.24 1.20
CA ASN A 241 30.82 -5.01 -0.26
C ASN A 241 32.02 -4.19 -0.73
N SER A 242 32.74 -3.51 0.17
CA SER A 242 33.97 -2.77 -0.16
C SER A 242 35.25 -3.61 -0.13
N GLU A 243 35.19 -4.84 0.39
CA GLU A 243 36.41 -5.72 0.54
C GLU A 243 36.63 -6.70 -0.63
N HIS A 244 35.82 -6.65 -1.70
CA HIS A 244 36.11 -7.41 -2.92
C HIS A 244 36.27 -6.50 -4.14
N PRO A 245 37.44 -5.77 -4.28
CA PRO A 245 37.85 -5.30 -5.59
C PRO A 245 38.42 -6.50 -6.34
N GLY A 246 37.91 -6.74 -7.55
CA GLY A 246 38.18 -7.88 -8.40
C GLY A 246 39.63 -8.35 -8.44
N LYS A 247 39.77 -9.66 -8.44
CA LYS A 247 40.95 -10.32 -9.03
C LYS A 247 40.51 -10.85 -10.38
N ALA A 248 41.27 -10.35 -11.33
CA ALA A 248 41.26 -10.62 -12.76
C ALA A 248 40.96 -12.06 -13.17
#